data_c8875c5231f54da09b03830fb9ce24f0
#
_entry.id   c8875c5231f54da09b03830fb9ce24f0
#
_cell.length_a   1.000
_cell.length_b   1.000
_cell.length_c   1.000
_cell.angle_alpha   90.00
_cell.angle_beta   90.00
_cell.angle_gamma   90.00
#
_symmetry.space_group_name_H-M   'P 1'
#
loop_
_entity.id
_entity.type
_entity.pdbx_description
1 polymer ?
#
loop_
_entity_poly.entity_id
_entity_poly.type
_entity_poly.pdbx_seq_one_letter_code
_entity_poly.pdbx_strand_id
1 'polypeptide(L)'
;MKSGILPIRRALISVSEKSNLKDLASFLEGRGVEIVSTGGTASYLKKEGLKVKEVSDLTGFPEILNGRVKTLHPKVHAPILFDRDDPVSAKELKKMGSKAIDLIVVNLYPFETIFKSKAPRKDMIENIDIGGVALMRAAAKNFE
;
A
#
# COMPACT_ATOMS: atom_id res chain seq x y z
N MET A 1 4.13 4.29 26.19
CA MET A 1 4.19 3.17 25.20
C MET A 1 3.51 1.96 25.82
N LYS A 2 2.39 1.51 25.26
CA LYS A 2 1.84 0.21 25.61
C LYS A 2 2.70 -0.83 24.91
N SER A 3 3.50 -1.58 25.65
CA SER A 3 4.31 -2.70 25.15
C SER A 3 3.41 -3.88 24.76
N GLY A 4 2.61 -3.73 23.73
CA GLY A 4 1.73 -4.77 23.22
C GLY A 4 2.00 -4.99 21.75
N ILE A 5 2.17 -6.25 21.34
CA ILE A 5 2.22 -6.62 19.92
C ILE A 5 0.86 -6.28 19.31
N LEU A 6 0.83 -5.32 18.38
CA LEU A 6 -0.39 -4.99 17.65
C LEU A 6 -0.70 -6.10 16.63
N PRO A 7 -1.92 -6.62 16.62
CA PRO A 7 -2.30 -7.62 15.62
C PRO A 7 -2.42 -6.95 14.25
N ILE A 8 -1.79 -7.54 13.25
CA ILE A 8 -1.96 -7.12 11.84
C ILE A 8 -3.33 -7.62 11.38
N ARG A 9 -4.24 -6.72 11.05
CA ARG A 9 -5.58 -7.01 10.53
C ARG A 9 -5.76 -6.61 9.08
N ARG A 10 -4.99 -5.61 8.62
CA ARG A 10 -5.01 -5.13 7.24
C ARG A 10 -3.61 -4.80 6.77
N ALA A 11 -3.26 -5.32 5.60
CA ALA A 11 -2.01 -5.02 4.90
C ALA A 11 -2.29 -4.28 3.61
N LEU A 12 -1.53 -3.21 3.33
CA LEU A 12 -1.47 -2.58 2.02
C LEU A 12 -0.20 -3.05 1.31
N ILE A 13 -0.38 -3.68 0.15
CA ILE A 13 0.70 -4.25 -0.63
C ILE A 13 0.77 -3.54 -1.98
N SER A 14 1.88 -2.88 -2.27
CA SER A 14 2.13 -2.18 -3.52
C SER A 14 3.58 -2.37 -3.94
N VAL A 15 3.83 -3.33 -4.81
CA VAL A 15 5.19 -3.73 -5.19
C VAL A 15 5.36 -3.80 -6.70
N SER A 16 6.50 -3.35 -7.19
CA SER A 16 6.93 -3.48 -8.58
C SER A 16 7.48 -4.89 -8.82
N GLU A 17 8.47 -5.30 -8.03
CA GLU A 17 9.06 -6.62 -8.03
C GLU A 17 8.25 -7.54 -7.11
N LYS A 18 7.92 -8.77 -7.57
CA LYS A 18 6.93 -9.66 -6.96
C LYS A 18 7.50 -10.98 -6.45
N SER A 19 8.83 -11.10 -6.36
CA SER A 19 9.49 -12.29 -5.81
C SER A 19 8.97 -12.58 -4.39
N ASN A 20 8.61 -13.83 -4.14
CA ASN A 20 8.06 -14.31 -2.87
C ASN A 20 6.76 -13.62 -2.40
N LEU A 21 6.16 -12.78 -3.24
CA LEU A 21 4.96 -12.04 -2.87
C LEU A 21 3.77 -12.98 -2.60
N LYS A 22 3.62 -14.02 -3.41
CA LYS A 22 2.56 -15.02 -3.24
C LYS A 22 2.63 -15.67 -1.85
N ASP A 23 3.81 -16.11 -1.44
CA ASP A 23 4.00 -16.79 -0.16
C ASP A 23 3.68 -15.87 1.02
N LEU A 24 4.17 -14.62 0.97
CA LEU A 24 3.85 -13.61 1.98
C LEU A 24 2.35 -13.33 2.04
N ALA A 25 1.72 -13.11 0.89
CA ALA A 25 0.30 -12.78 0.83
C ALA A 25 -0.59 -13.96 1.26
N SER A 26 -0.24 -15.19 0.88
CA SER A 26 -0.92 -16.41 1.33
C SER A 26 -0.80 -16.60 2.85
N PHE A 27 0.38 -16.33 3.41
CA PHE A 27 0.59 -16.37 4.85
C PHE A 27 -0.29 -15.34 5.58
N LEU A 28 -0.37 -14.11 5.08
CA LEU A 28 -1.20 -13.05 5.66
C LEU A 28 -2.69 -13.40 5.56
N GLU A 29 -3.15 -13.84 4.39
CA GLU A 29 -4.55 -14.26 4.19
C GLU A 29 -4.92 -15.43 5.11
N GLY A 30 -4.05 -16.44 5.24
CA GLY A 30 -4.26 -17.59 6.14
C GLY A 30 -4.34 -17.18 7.61
N ARG A 31 -3.86 -16.01 7.99
CA ARG A 31 -3.99 -15.38 9.32
C ARG A 31 -5.20 -14.45 9.43
N GLY A 32 -6.04 -14.37 8.42
CA GLY A 32 -7.22 -13.51 8.40
C GLY A 32 -6.92 -12.03 8.17
N VAL A 33 -5.73 -11.70 7.66
CA VAL A 33 -5.36 -10.32 7.30
C VAL A 33 -6.05 -9.93 6.01
N GLU A 34 -6.77 -8.81 6.01
CA GLU A 34 -7.35 -8.23 4.80
C GLU A 34 -6.24 -7.62 3.94
N ILE A 35 -6.11 -8.08 2.70
CA ILE A 35 -5.11 -7.56 1.76
C ILE A 35 -5.74 -6.46 0.91
N VAL A 36 -5.15 -5.28 0.94
CA VAL A 36 -5.47 -4.16 0.05
C VAL A 36 -4.31 -3.95 -0.91
N SER A 37 -4.58 -3.74 -2.19
CA SER A 37 -3.51 -3.58 -3.19
C SER A 37 -3.95 -2.74 -4.39
N THR A 38 -3.02 -2.40 -5.26
CA THR A 38 -3.25 -1.55 -6.43
C THR A 38 -2.76 -2.21 -7.71
N GLY A 39 -3.39 -1.87 -8.84
CA GLY A 39 -2.90 -2.10 -10.20
C GLY A 39 -2.35 -3.50 -10.45
N GLY A 40 -1.14 -3.58 -10.97
CA GLY A 40 -0.48 -4.84 -11.32
C GLY A 40 -0.23 -5.78 -10.14
N THR A 41 -0.07 -5.26 -8.92
CA THR A 41 0.09 -6.09 -7.71
C THR A 41 -1.23 -6.77 -7.35
N ALA A 42 -2.35 -6.04 -7.37
CA ALA A 42 -3.68 -6.60 -7.12
C ALA A 42 -4.03 -7.67 -8.17
N SER A 43 -3.79 -7.37 -9.45
CA SER A 43 -4.03 -8.32 -10.55
C SER A 43 -3.20 -9.59 -10.41
N TYR A 44 -1.94 -9.47 -10.04
CA TYR A 44 -1.06 -10.62 -9.80
C TYR A 44 -1.61 -11.49 -8.66
N LEU A 45 -1.89 -10.91 -7.51
CA LEU A 45 -2.36 -11.66 -6.33
C LEU A 45 -3.72 -12.33 -6.58
N LYS A 46 -4.64 -11.67 -7.30
CA LYS A 46 -5.93 -12.26 -7.70
C LYS A 46 -5.74 -13.47 -8.63
N LYS A 47 -4.80 -13.41 -9.59
CA LYS A 47 -4.44 -14.55 -10.46
C LYS A 47 -3.87 -15.73 -9.67
N GLU A 48 -3.18 -15.46 -8.57
CA GLU A 48 -2.68 -16.48 -7.65
C GLU A 48 -3.77 -17.05 -6.71
N GLY A 49 -5.02 -16.64 -6.88
CA GLY A 49 -6.18 -17.15 -6.15
C GLY A 49 -6.45 -16.46 -4.80
N LEU A 50 -5.78 -15.36 -4.51
CA LEU A 50 -5.91 -14.65 -3.23
C LEU A 50 -7.04 -13.62 -3.27
N LYS A 51 -7.69 -13.42 -2.13
CA LYS A 51 -8.73 -12.39 -1.94
C LYS A 51 -8.08 -11.04 -1.71
N VAL A 52 -8.17 -10.16 -2.68
CA VAL A 52 -7.56 -8.83 -2.64
C VAL A 52 -8.62 -7.77 -2.88
N LYS A 53 -8.68 -6.78 -1.98
CA LYS A 53 -9.46 -5.57 -2.13
C LYS A 53 -8.63 -4.52 -2.87
N GLU A 54 -9.19 -3.89 -3.87
CA GLU A 54 -8.48 -2.81 -4.56
C GLU A 54 -8.53 -1.50 -3.77
N VAL A 55 -7.50 -0.68 -3.92
CA VAL A 55 -7.46 0.65 -3.31
C VAL A 55 -8.60 1.52 -3.83
N SER A 56 -9.00 1.37 -5.08
CA SER A 56 -10.17 2.03 -5.66
C SER A 56 -11.47 1.71 -4.92
N ASP A 57 -11.64 0.46 -4.44
CA ASP A 57 -12.80 0.08 -3.61
C ASP A 57 -12.74 0.72 -2.22
N LEU A 58 -11.53 0.94 -1.70
CA LEU A 58 -11.31 1.58 -0.40
C LEU A 58 -11.58 3.10 -0.47
N THR A 59 -11.10 3.72 -1.53
CA THR A 59 -11.18 5.18 -1.71
C THR A 59 -12.51 5.64 -2.30
N GLY A 60 -13.15 4.79 -3.09
CA GLY A 60 -14.25 5.15 -3.98
C GLY A 60 -13.79 6.01 -5.17
N PHE A 61 -12.48 6.03 -5.45
CA PHE A 61 -11.89 6.84 -6.50
C PHE A 61 -11.08 5.95 -7.46
N PRO A 62 -11.27 6.05 -8.78
CA PRO A 62 -10.55 5.23 -9.75
C PRO A 62 -9.07 5.66 -9.86
N GLU A 63 -8.25 4.76 -10.36
CA GLU A 63 -6.91 5.14 -10.81
C GLU A 63 -7.02 6.09 -12.01
N ILE A 64 -6.27 7.19 -11.97
CA ILE A 64 -6.25 8.19 -13.04
C ILE A 64 -4.83 8.44 -13.54
N LEU A 65 -4.72 9.13 -14.66
CA LEU A 65 -3.44 9.50 -15.29
C LEU A 65 -2.53 8.27 -15.51
N ASN A 66 -3.10 7.19 -16.06
CA ASN A 66 -2.39 5.93 -16.30
C ASN A 66 -1.77 5.33 -15.03
N GLY A 67 -2.48 5.43 -13.89
CA GLY A 67 -2.03 4.90 -12.61
C GLY A 67 -1.02 5.77 -11.85
N ARG A 68 -0.69 6.97 -12.35
CA ARG A 68 0.18 7.91 -11.61
C ARG A 68 -0.45 8.41 -10.31
N VAL A 69 -1.78 8.41 -10.24
CA VAL A 69 -2.53 8.77 -9.04
C VAL A 69 -3.48 7.64 -8.69
N LYS A 70 -3.18 6.93 -7.61
CA LYS A 70 -3.97 5.81 -7.09
C LYS A 70 -3.91 5.68 -5.57
N THR A 71 -2.75 5.87 -4.95
CA THR A 71 -2.57 5.78 -3.48
C THR A 71 -2.48 7.12 -2.78
N LEU A 72 -2.30 8.23 -3.53
CA LEU A 72 -2.25 9.58 -2.97
C LEU A 72 -3.66 10.08 -2.64
N HIS A 73 -4.24 9.51 -1.60
CA HIS A 73 -5.62 9.78 -1.21
C HIS A 73 -5.76 9.76 0.32
N PRO A 74 -6.57 10.65 0.93
CA PRO A 74 -6.78 10.68 2.38
C PRO A 74 -7.23 9.34 2.96
N LYS A 75 -8.11 8.60 2.28
CA LYS A 75 -8.57 7.27 2.73
C LYS A 75 -7.49 6.18 2.67
N VAL A 76 -6.32 6.45 2.10
CA VAL A 76 -5.14 5.58 2.15
C VAL A 76 -4.19 6.06 3.25
N HIS A 77 -3.87 7.34 3.28
CA HIS A 77 -2.86 7.88 4.19
C HIS A 77 -3.37 8.07 5.62
N ALA A 78 -4.63 8.46 5.85
CA ALA A 78 -5.17 8.57 7.19
C ALA A 78 -5.14 7.23 7.96
N PRO A 79 -5.54 6.08 7.36
CA PRO A 79 -5.39 4.76 7.99
C PRO A 79 -3.97 4.35 8.38
N ILE A 80 -2.95 4.93 7.73
CA ILE A 80 -1.54 4.68 8.02
C ILE A 80 -1.05 5.64 9.11
N LEU A 81 -1.49 6.91 9.06
CA LEU A 81 -0.90 8.02 9.83
C LEU A 81 -1.65 8.35 11.12
N PHE A 82 -2.85 7.79 11.37
CA PHE A 82 -3.58 8.11 12.59
C PHE A 82 -2.82 7.63 13.83
N ASP A 83 -2.83 8.44 14.87
CA ASP A 83 -2.28 8.06 16.14
C ASP A 83 -3.23 7.10 16.87
N ARG A 84 -2.76 5.88 17.12
CA ARG A 84 -3.55 4.82 17.76
C ARG A 84 -3.83 5.08 19.24
N ASP A 85 -2.98 5.84 19.89
CA ASP A 85 -3.09 6.20 21.31
C ASP A 85 -3.87 7.50 21.52
N ASP A 86 -4.13 8.28 20.44
CA ASP A 86 -4.97 9.47 20.49
C ASP A 86 -6.46 9.16 20.17
N PRO A 87 -7.38 9.27 21.14
CA PRO A 87 -8.81 9.04 20.92
C PRO A 87 -9.43 9.98 19.88
N VAL A 88 -8.89 11.19 19.70
CA VAL A 88 -9.38 12.15 18.72
C VAL A 88 -9.04 11.67 17.32
N SER A 89 -7.79 11.30 17.08
CA SER A 89 -7.29 10.73 15.83
C SER A 89 -8.06 9.46 15.44
N ALA A 90 -8.26 8.54 16.39
CA ALA A 90 -9.05 7.32 16.17
C ALA A 90 -10.52 7.62 15.82
N LYS A 91 -11.13 8.63 16.44
CA LYS A 91 -12.50 9.07 16.14
C LYS A 91 -12.62 9.68 14.74
N GLU A 92 -11.63 10.45 14.32
CA GLU A 92 -11.59 11.03 12.97
C GLU A 92 -11.50 9.93 11.91
N LEU A 93 -10.61 8.95 12.07
CA LEU A 93 -10.52 7.80 11.19
C LEU A 93 -11.86 7.06 11.06
N LYS A 94 -12.53 6.84 12.20
CA LYS A 94 -13.86 6.19 12.24
C LYS A 94 -14.92 7.00 11.50
N LYS A 95 -14.92 8.34 11.64
CA LYS A 95 -15.86 9.22 10.91
C LYS A 95 -15.66 9.16 9.40
N MET A 96 -14.44 8.90 8.92
CA MET A 96 -14.14 8.68 7.51
C MET A 96 -14.63 7.32 6.99
N GLY A 97 -15.18 6.46 7.85
CA GLY A 97 -15.54 5.08 7.50
C GLY A 97 -14.32 4.21 7.18
N SER A 98 -13.13 4.62 7.62
CA SER A 98 -11.87 3.94 7.33
C SER A 98 -11.44 3.05 8.50
N LYS A 99 -10.75 1.95 8.17
CA LYS A 99 -10.13 1.05 9.14
C LYS A 99 -8.62 1.20 9.03
N ALA A 100 -7.91 1.00 10.13
CA ALA A 100 -6.45 1.03 10.19
C ALA A 100 -5.79 0.17 9.09
N ILE A 101 -4.64 0.59 8.64
CA ILE A 101 -3.68 -0.22 7.87
C ILE A 101 -2.52 -0.49 8.82
N ASP A 102 -2.26 -1.76 9.10
CA ASP A 102 -1.32 -2.19 10.14
C ASP A 102 0.03 -2.62 9.57
N LEU A 103 0.06 -2.98 8.29
CA LEU A 103 1.25 -3.40 7.58
C LEU A 103 1.31 -2.77 6.19
N ILE A 104 2.47 -2.23 5.86
CA ILE A 104 2.78 -1.73 4.52
C ILE A 104 3.89 -2.60 3.92
N VAL A 105 3.61 -3.17 2.75
CA VAL A 105 4.59 -3.89 1.94
C VAL A 105 4.77 -3.13 0.64
N VAL A 106 5.93 -2.53 0.47
CA VAL A 106 6.20 -1.66 -0.68
C VAL A 106 7.65 -1.83 -1.14
N ASN A 107 7.83 -1.92 -2.45
CA ASN A 107 9.10 -1.64 -3.11
C ASN A 107 8.87 -0.65 -4.26
N LEU A 108 9.93 0.00 -4.69
CA LEU A 108 9.86 1.06 -5.69
C LEU A 108 10.05 0.52 -7.10
N TYR A 109 9.67 1.32 -8.09
CA TYR A 109 10.02 1.06 -9.47
C TYR A 109 11.54 0.97 -9.65
N PRO A 110 12.05 0.11 -10.56
CA PRO A 110 13.48 -0.14 -10.72
C PRO A 110 14.16 0.97 -11.55
N PHE A 111 14.09 2.22 -11.10
CA PHE A 111 14.61 3.39 -11.83
C PHE A 111 16.06 3.23 -12.19
N GLU A 112 16.90 2.74 -11.27
CA GLU A 112 18.34 2.56 -11.52
C GLU A 112 18.61 1.57 -12.66
N THR A 113 17.85 0.48 -12.72
CA THR A 113 17.96 -0.51 -13.80
C THR A 113 17.57 0.10 -15.14
N ILE A 114 16.45 0.83 -15.16
CA ILE A 114 15.97 1.52 -16.37
C ILE A 114 16.97 2.59 -16.82
N PHE A 115 17.53 3.35 -15.90
CA PHE A 115 18.57 4.34 -16.20
C PHE A 115 19.83 3.71 -16.80
N LYS A 116 20.33 2.63 -16.19
CA LYS A 116 21.53 1.90 -16.67
C LYS A 116 21.31 1.25 -18.03
N SER A 117 20.07 0.86 -18.36
CA SER A 117 19.74 0.30 -19.67
C SER A 117 19.71 1.33 -20.81
N LYS A 118 19.92 2.61 -20.50
CA LYS A 118 19.82 3.74 -21.46
C LYS A 118 18.45 3.78 -22.16
N ALA A 119 17.39 3.41 -21.43
CA ALA A 119 16.02 3.48 -21.93
C ALA A 119 15.65 4.89 -22.38
N PRO A 120 14.64 5.05 -23.25
CA PRO A 120 14.14 6.37 -23.65
C PRO A 120 13.78 7.22 -22.42
N ARG A 121 14.00 8.54 -22.53
CA ARG A 121 13.70 9.49 -21.44
C ARG A 121 12.28 9.35 -20.88
N LYS A 122 11.31 9.07 -21.75
CA LYS A 122 9.92 8.85 -21.36
C LYS A 122 9.79 7.70 -20.36
N ASP A 123 10.47 6.58 -20.64
CA ASP A 123 10.42 5.39 -19.78
C ASP A 123 11.14 5.64 -18.44
N MET A 124 12.23 6.40 -18.46
CA MET A 124 12.89 6.84 -17.22
C MET A 124 11.95 7.67 -16.35
N ILE A 125 11.21 8.62 -16.94
CA ILE A 125 10.26 9.46 -16.22
C ILE A 125 9.11 8.62 -15.63
N GLU A 126 8.58 7.65 -16.39
CA GLU A 126 7.51 6.77 -15.90
C GLU A 126 7.94 5.87 -14.73
N ASN A 127 9.25 5.63 -14.57
CA ASN A 127 9.79 4.86 -13.45
C ASN A 127 10.20 5.73 -12.24
N ILE A 128 9.87 7.01 -12.22
CA ILE A 128 9.96 7.84 -11.01
C ILE A 128 8.74 7.54 -10.15
N ASP A 129 8.95 6.78 -9.07
CA ASP A 129 7.87 6.36 -8.18
C ASP A 129 7.49 7.50 -7.22
N ILE A 130 6.23 7.91 -7.26
CA ILE A 130 5.67 8.92 -6.36
C ILE A 130 4.90 8.25 -5.22
N GLY A 131 4.02 7.33 -5.56
CA GLY A 131 3.10 6.69 -4.60
C GLY A 131 3.82 5.78 -3.62
N GLY A 132 4.76 4.96 -4.10
CA GLY A 132 5.55 4.08 -3.25
C GLY A 132 6.39 4.84 -2.23
N VAL A 133 7.04 5.91 -2.67
CA VAL A 133 7.81 6.79 -1.77
C VAL A 133 6.91 7.43 -0.71
N ALA A 134 5.72 7.91 -1.09
CA ALA A 134 4.77 8.49 -0.15
C ALA A 134 4.29 7.47 0.89
N LEU A 135 4.01 6.22 0.48
CA LEU A 135 3.65 5.13 1.38
C LEU A 135 4.78 4.80 2.36
N MET A 136 6.02 4.71 1.88
CA MET A 136 7.19 4.47 2.74
C MET A 136 7.37 5.58 3.77
N ARG A 137 7.22 6.84 3.37
CA ARG A 137 7.33 7.99 4.27
C ARG A 137 6.23 7.98 5.34
N ALA A 138 4.99 7.66 4.95
CA ALA A 138 3.87 7.55 5.88
C ALA A 138 4.09 6.42 6.89
N ALA A 139 4.48 5.23 6.43
CA ALA A 139 4.78 4.09 7.29
C ALA A 139 5.94 4.39 8.26
N ALA A 140 7.02 5.01 7.76
CA ALA A 140 8.16 5.38 8.59
C ALA A 140 7.81 6.44 9.66
N LYS A 141 6.88 7.37 9.36
CA LYS A 141 6.43 8.36 10.34
C LYS A 141 5.62 7.74 11.48
N ASN A 142 4.87 6.69 11.21
CA ASN A 142 3.91 6.08 12.13
C ASN A 142 4.19 4.58 12.30
N PHE A 143 5.42 4.25 12.65
CA PHE A 143 5.90 2.86 12.75
C PHE A 143 5.49 2.14 14.05
N GLU A 144 4.94 2.84 15.03
CA GLU A 144 4.47 2.34 16.34
C GLU A 144 3.09 1.67 16.27
#